data_d09f55f1dc9cd239ca18730fcdcf4612
#
_entry.id   d09f55f1dc9cd239ca18730fcdcf4612
#
_cell.length_a   1.000
_cell.length_b   1.000
_cell.length_c   1.000
_cell.angle_alpha   90.00
_cell.angle_beta   90.00
_cell.angle_gamma   90.00
#
_symmetry.space_group_name_H-M   'P 1'
#
loop_
_entity.id
_entity.type
_entity.pdbx_description
1 polymer ?
#
loop_
_entity_poly.entity_id
_entity_poly.type
_entity_poly.pdbx_seq_one_letter_code
_entity_poly.pdbx_strand_id
1 'polypeptide(L)'
;MMTLSTLNQFLKQHTPEETQRLNGVKKDYSQFPVARGKFDTPCYRFDTNLEDLRSLFLSKKVLPSYYNFAVVKQDRFENVPLHIHEWLELSYIYSGSCTMTINKTTFRLKSGQMVLISQNAPHSVKRCSENDIIINFLLTREYLNGTFFERLSQDNYLTHFFIEALNTTMQESRYIVFSPEQKQNRLADLANQFLCEFYSPSVTSGPFLDSLFTLITCEMINLFQHGMVLDHSSVDQIYTILRYIETNFADCTLSSTAEFFNMHPNYLSAYIRQHTGTTYKELVQTQRLSQATKLLRSTALSTNDISLAVGYQNTSFFFQLFRKKYGCTP
;
A
#
# COMPACT_ATOMS: atom_id res chain seq x y z
N MET A 1 -16.67 -22.94 -5.98
CA MET A 1 -16.12 -21.57 -6.08
C MET A 1 -17.17 -20.61 -5.51
N MET A 2 -16.78 -19.75 -4.57
CA MET A 2 -17.69 -18.78 -3.95
C MET A 2 -18.02 -17.66 -4.94
N THR A 3 -19.31 -17.30 -5.02
CA THR A 3 -19.78 -16.15 -5.83
C THR A 3 -19.78 -14.88 -4.96
N LEU A 4 -19.84 -13.69 -5.57
CA LEU A 4 -19.99 -12.43 -4.85
C LEU A 4 -21.25 -12.39 -3.97
N SER A 5 -22.35 -12.95 -4.45
CA SER A 5 -23.59 -13.05 -3.66
C SER A 5 -23.41 -13.90 -2.42
N THR A 6 -22.76 -15.06 -2.56
CA THR A 6 -22.47 -15.96 -1.43
C THR A 6 -21.46 -15.33 -0.46
N LEU A 7 -20.42 -14.65 -0.98
CA LEU A 7 -19.46 -13.90 -0.16
C LEU A 7 -20.16 -12.82 0.68
N ASN A 8 -21.07 -12.04 0.04
CA ASN A 8 -21.81 -10.99 0.73
C ASN A 8 -22.71 -11.56 1.85
N GLN A 9 -23.38 -12.69 1.60
CA GLN A 9 -24.16 -13.36 2.63
C GLN A 9 -23.27 -13.86 3.78
N PHE A 10 -22.12 -14.47 3.46
CA PHE A 10 -21.15 -14.97 4.44
C PHE A 10 -20.59 -13.85 5.32
N LEU A 11 -20.13 -12.74 4.73
CA LEU A 11 -19.55 -11.64 5.46
C LEU A 11 -20.53 -10.86 6.33
N LYS A 12 -21.82 -10.87 5.99
CA LYS A 12 -22.89 -10.27 6.79
C LYS A 12 -23.24 -11.06 8.04
N GLN A 13 -22.96 -12.37 8.08
CA GLN A 13 -23.20 -13.18 9.27
C GLN A 13 -22.42 -12.64 10.46
N HIS A 14 -23.04 -12.70 11.63
CA HIS A 14 -22.35 -12.35 12.87
C HIS A 14 -21.36 -13.43 13.26
N THR A 15 -20.18 -13.02 13.67
CA THR A 15 -19.25 -13.91 14.34
C THR A 15 -19.71 -14.21 15.77
N PRO A 16 -19.20 -15.24 16.44
CA PRO A 16 -19.46 -15.46 17.86
C PRO A 16 -19.12 -14.24 18.72
N GLU A 17 -18.01 -13.57 18.40
CA GLU A 17 -17.52 -12.37 19.06
C GLU A 17 -18.51 -11.20 18.86
N GLU A 18 -18.95 -10.97 17.62
CA GLU A 18 -19.96 -9.94 17.31
C GLU A 18 -21.28 -10.19 18.06
N THR A 19 -21.69 -11.44 18.16
CA THR A 19 -22.90 -11.83 18.94
C THR A 19 -22.70 -11.51 20.43
N GLN A 20 -21.54 -11.76 21.00
CA GLN A 20 -21.21 -11.37 22.37
C GLN A 20 -21.29 -9.84 22.55
N ARG A 21 -20.77 -9.04 21.55
CA ARG A 21 -20.86 -7.57 21.61
C ARG A 21 -22.29 -7.07 21.59
N LEU A 22 -23.15 -7.67 20.77
CA LEU A 22 -24.59 -7.36 20.75
C LEU A 22 -25.28 -7.66 22.07
N ASN A 23 -24.83 -8.70 22.79
CA ASN A 23 -25.31 -9.06 24.12
C ASN A 23 -24.67 -8.23 25.24
N GLY A 24 -23.91 -7.17 24.91
CA GLY A 24 -23.32 -6.25 25.89
C GLY A 24 -21.99 -6.70 26.47
N VAL A 25 -21.44 -7.84 26.07
CA VAL A 25 -20.12 -8.30 26.50
C VAL A 25 -19.04 -7.50 25.78
N LYS A 26 -18.24 -6.74 26.50
CA LYS A 26 -17.11 -5.95 25.94
C LYS A 26 -15.87 -6.82 25.85
N LYS A 27 -15.05 -6.57 24.83
CA LYS A 27 -13.72 -7.17 24.72
C LYS A 27 -12.79 -6.58 25.78
N ASP A 28 -12.08 -7.44 26.48
CA ASP A 28 -11.06 -7.02 27.44
C ASP A 28 -9.74 -6.82 26.70
N TYR A 29 -9.31 -5.57 26.59
CA TYR A 29 -8.04 -5.20 25.99
C TYR A 29 -6.89 -5.14 26.99
N SER A 30 -7.16 -5.26 28.30
CA SER A 30 -6.13 -5.20 29.36
C SER A 30 -5.11 -6.35 29.27
N GLN A 31 -5.48 -7.44 28.60
CA GLN A 31 -4.60 -8.57 28.32
C GLN A 31 -3.47 -8.26 27.32
N PHE A 32 -3.60 -7.19 26.53
CA PHE A 32 -2.57 -6.80 25.56
C PHE A 32 -1.54 -5.89 26.21
N PRO A 33 -0.24 -6.07 25.91
CA PRO A 33 0.80 -5.17 26.38
C PRO A 33 0.55 -3.73 25.93
N VAL A 34 0.87 -2.77 26.79
CA VAL A 34 0.83 -1.35 26.43
C VAL A 34 2.14 -0.97 25.76
N ALA A 35 2.05 -0.36 24.58
CA ALA A 35 3.21 0.10 23.84
C ALA A 35 3.89 1.28 24.54
N ARG A 36 5.23 1.28 24.52
CA ARG A 36 6.04 2.39 25.03
C ARG A 36 5.99 3.56 24.03
N GLY A 37 5.63 4.75 24.47
CA GLY A 37 5.56 5.96 23.66
C GLY A 37 4.79 7.09 24.36
N LYS A 38 4.79 8.28 23.74
CA LYS A 38 3.99 9.41 24.22
C LYS A 38 2.63 9.40 23.52
N PHE A 39 1.69 8.69 24.09
CA PHE A 39 0.31 8.61 23.62
C PHE A 39 -0.62 9.32 24.59
N ASP A 40 -1.66 9.97 24.08
CA ASP A 40 -2.66 10.67 24.90
C ASP A 40 -3.60 9.68 25.63
N THR A 41 -3.69 8.45 25.13
CA THR A 41 -4.45 7.33 25.72
C THR A 41 -3.59 6.07 25.67
N PRO A 42 -3.91 5.02 26.46
CA PRO A 42 -3.20 3.74 26.36
C PRO A 42 -3.19 3.24 24.92
N CYS A 43 -2.01 2.94 24.40
CA CYS A 43 -1.80 2.34 23.09
C CYS A 43 -1.44 0.87 23.29
N TYR A 44 -2.28 -0.03 22.79
CA TYR A 44 -2.07 -1.47 22.97
C TYR A 44 -1.20 -2.02 21.85
N ARG A 45 -0.44 -3.08 22.15
CA ARG A 45 0.32 -3.81 21.14
C ARG A 45 -0.40 -5.12 20.81
N PHE A 46 -0.87 -5.23 19.56
CA PHE A 46 -1.61 -6.41 19.06
C PHE A 46 -0.69 -7.37 18.30
N ASP A 47 0.50 -7.62 18.82
CA ASP A 47 1.42 -8.58 18.24
C ASP A 47 0.94 -10.00 18.58
N THR A 48 0.09 -10.54 17.74
CA THR A 48 -0.27 -11.96 17.73
C THR A 48 0.57 -12.65 16.67
N ASN A 49 1.04 -13.87 16.92
CA ASN A 49 1.70 -14.61 15.86
C ASN A 49 0.68 -15.00 14.78
N LEU A 50 1.16 -15.23 13.54
CA LEU A 50 0.32 -15.60 12.38
C LEU A 50 -0.50 -16.86 12.63
N GLU A 51 0.02 -17.81 13.42
CA GLU A 51 -0.67 -19.08 13.71
C GLU A 51 -1.87 -18.84 14.60
N ASP A 52 -1.77 -17.96 15.58
CA ASP A 52 -2.88 -17.58 16.45
C ASP A 52 -3.94 -16.80 15.66
N LEU A 53 -3.55 -15.87 14.78
CA LEU A 53 -4.47 -15.18 13.88
C LEU A 53 -5.18 -16.17 12.95
N ARG A 54 -4.44 -17.11 12.36
CA ARG A 54 -5.02 -18.17 11.51
C ARG A 54 -5.99 -19.05 12.29
N SER A 55 -5.69 -19.39 13.54
CA SER A 55 -6.53 -20.24 14.38
C SER A 55 -7.83 -19.55 14.78
N LEU A 56 -7.80 -18.23 14.98
CA LEU A 56 -8.96 -17.41 15.36
C LEU A 56 -9.96 -17.19 14.21
N PHE A 57 -9.48 -17.11 12.97
CA PHE A 57 -10.31 -16.66 11.82
C PHE A 57 -10.53 -17.71 10.73
N LEU A 58 -9.83 -18.83 10.78
CA LEU A 58 -9.99 -19.92 9.83
C LEU A 58 -10.53 -21.15 10.56
N SER A 59 -11.80 -21.47 10.29
CA SER A 59 -12.26 -22.84 10.56
C SER A 59 -11.27 -23.79 9.90
N LYS A 60 -10.56 -24.53 10.68
CA LYS A 60 -9.52 -25.57 10.49
C LYS A 60 -9.23 -26.19 9.10
N LYS A 61 -9.70 -25.64 8.00
CA LYS A 61 -9.70 -26.40 6.74
C LYS A 61 -8.80 -25.90 5.64
N VAL A 62 -8.13 -24.70 5.65
CA VAL A 62 -7.98 -24.25 4.30
C VAL A 62 -6.73 -23.53 3.84
N LEU A 63 -5.83 -23.05 4.61
CA LEU A 63 -4.62 -22.52 4.02
C LEU A 63 -3.36 -23.26 4.52
N PRO A 64 -2.49 -23.67 3.59
CA PRO A 64 -1.21 -24.25 3.97
C PRO A 64 -0.40 -23.26 4.81
N SER A 65 0.41 -23.79 5.73
CA SER A 65 1.25 -23.02 6.67
C SER A 65 2.27 -22.06 6.04
N TYR A 66 2.39 -22.03 4.72
CA TYR A 66 3.35 -21.21 3.98
C TYR A 66 2.85 -19.83 3.56
N TYR A 67 1.59 -19.44 3.87
CA TYR A 67 1.16 -18.09 3.61
C TYR A 67 1.58 -17.15 4.72
N ASN A 68 2.38 -16.18 4.36
CA ASN A 68 2.88 -15.13 5.26
C ASN A 68 1.95 -13.92 5.30
N PHE A 69 0.64 -14.16 5.23
CA PHE A 69 -0.40 -13.15 5.39
C PHE A 69 -1.63 -13.73 6.11
N ALA A 70 -2.45 -12.85 6.68
CA ALA A 70 -3.76 -13.18 7.21
C ALA A 70 -4.83 -12.23 6.64
N VAL A 71 -6.07 -12.72 6.56
CA VAL A 71 -7.25 -11.93 6.21
C VAL A 71 -8.23 -12.00 7.37
N VAL A 72 -8.55 -10.85 7.92
CA VAL A 72 -9.34 -10.72 9.15
C VAL A 72 -10.55 -9.85 8.88
N LYS A 73 -11.75 -10.37 9.12
CA LYS A 73 -12.95 -9.54 9.21
C LYS A 73 -12.92 -8.84 10.56
N GLN A 74 -12.94 -7.51 10.57
CA GLN A 74 -12.98 -6.75 11.80
C GLN A 74 -14.32 -6.92 12.51
N ASP A 75 -14.27 -7.11 13.84
CA ASP A 75 -15.47 -7.20 14.68
C ASP A 75 -16.25 -5.88 14.65
N ARG A 76 -17.58 -6.00 14.49
CA ARG A 76 -18.53 -4.90 14.55
C ARG A 76 -18.95 -4.64 16.01
N PHE A 77 -19.68 -3.58 16.24
CA PHE A 77 -20.40 -3.23 17.47
C PHE A 77 -19.55 -2.79 18.65
N GLU A 78 -18.24 -2.66 18.50
CA GLU A 78 -17.35 -2.10 19.51
C GLU A 78 -16.32 -1.13 18.92
N ASN A 79 -15.67 -0.33 19.80
CA ASN A 79 -14.52 0.46 19.40
C ASN A 79 -13.26 -0.41 19.50
N VAL A 80 -12.40 -0.34 18.49
CA VAL A 80 -11.03 -0.84 18.61
C VAL A 80 -10.18 0.29 19.17
N PRO A 81 -9.58 0.12 20.36
CA PRO A 81 -8.80 1.17 21.00
C PRO A 81 -7.53 1.49 20.20
N LEU A 82 -6.85 2.55 20.60
CA LEU A 82 -5.56 2.90 20.00
C LEU A 82 -4.59 1.74 20.18
N HIS A 83 -4.02 1.27 19.06
CA HIS A 83 -3.10 0.14 19.03
C HIS A 83 -2.07 0.26 17.94
N ILE A 84 -1.04 -0.56 18.05
CA ILE A 84 0.00 -0.79 17.05
C ILE A 84 0.21 -2.29 16.86
N HIS A 85 0.77 -2.69 15.72
CA HIS A 85 1.19 -4.06 15.44
C HIS A 85 2.37 -4.07 14.46
N GLU A 86 3.06 -5.21 14.36
CA GLU A 86 4.22 -5.39 13.47
C GLU A 86 3.84 -5.77 12.02
N TRP A 87 2.56 -5.78 11.70
CA TRP A 87 2.04 -6.09 10.37
C TRP A 87 1.97 -4.83 9.51
N LEU A 88 2.18 -4.99 8.21
CA LEU A 88 1.64 -4.05 7.24
C LEU A 88 0.16 -4.38 7.08
N GLU A 89 -0.72 -3.44 7.34
CA GLU A 89 -2.16 -3.64 7.24
C GLU A 89 -2.74 -2.93 6.02
N LEU A 90 -3.53 -3.67 5.23
CA LEU A 90 -4.38 -3.11 4.18
C LEU A 90 -5.83 -3.31 4.59
N SER A 91 -6.47 -2.26 5.10
CA SER A 91 -7.89 -2.29 5.48
C SER A 91 -8.77 -1.96 4.28
N TYR A 92 -9.63 -2.89 3.89
CA TYR A 92 -10.61 -2.76 2.82
C TYR A 92 -12.02 -2.55 3.39
N ILE A 93 -12.68 -1.47 2.99
CA ILE A 93 -14.08 -1.23 3.35
C ILE A 93 -14.99 -1.96 2.36
N TYR A 94 -15.36 -3.18 2.73
CA TYR A 94 -16.19 -4.04 1.89
C TYR A 94 -17.61 -3.48 1.73
N SER A 95 -18.22 -3.03 2.83
CA SER A 95 -19.55 -2.39 2.80
C SER A 95 -19.69 -1.33 3.90
N GLY A 96 -20.63 -0.40 3.72
CA GLY A 96 -20.92 0.65 4.69
C GLY A 96 -19.82 1.70 4.77
N SER A 97 -19.42 2.04 5.97
CA SER A 97 -18.39 3.05 6.26
C SER A 97 -17.61 2.75 7.54
N CYS A 98 -16.43 3.31 7.64
CA CYS A 98 -15.56 3.18 8.81
C CYS A 98 -15.02 4.55 9.22
N THR A 99 -15.05 4.87 10.51
CA THR A 99 -14.32 6.02 11.05
C THR A 99 -13.06 5.50 11.72
N MET A 100 -11.92 5.88 11.17
CA MET A 100 -10.60 5.45 11.62
C MET A 100 -9.77 6.65 12.01
N THR A 101 -8.95 6.52 13.05
CA THR A 101 -7.96 7.53 13.43
C THR A 101 -6.59 6.90 13.30
N ILE A 102 -5.70 7.48 12.49
CA ILE A 102 -4.31 7.05 12.32
C ILE A 102 -3.43 8.27 12.58
N ASN A 103 -2.38 8.13 13.37
CA ASN A 103 -1.46 9.24 13.70
C ASN A 103 -2.19 10.53 14.11
N LYS A 104 -3.23 10.42 14.94
CA LYS A 104 -4.08 11.55 15.41
C LYS A 104 -5.00 12.17 14.33
N THR A 105 -4.92 11.74 13.07
CA THR A 105 -5.82 12.20 12.00
C THR A 105 -7.02 11.27 11.91
N THR A 106 -8.22 11.83 12.00
CA THR A 106 -9.47 11.08 11.90
C THR A 106 -10.11 11.31 10.54
N PHE A 107 -10.51 10.24 9.89
CA PHE A 107 -11.21 10.27 8.60
C PHE A 107 -12.29 9.20 8.54
N ARG A 108 -13.22 9.38 7.62
CA ARG A 108 -14.29 8.42 7.36
C ARG A 108 -14.09 7.80 5.99
N LEU A 109 -13.86 6.50 5.99
CA LEU A 109 -13.75 5.67 4.80
C LEU A 109 -15.12 5.16 4.39
N LYS A 110 -15.32 4.94 3.08
CA LYS A 110 -16.56 4.43 2.49
C LYS A 110 -16.30 3.12 1.76
N SER A 111 -17.35 2.37 1.51
CA SER A 111 -17.31 1.14 0.71
C SER A 111 -16.50 1.33 -0.58
N GLY A 112 -15.63 0.37 -0.88
CA GLY A 112 -14.72 0.36 -2.02
C GLY A 112 -13.40 1.08 -1.81
N GLN A 113 -13.22 1.82 -0.71
CA GLN A 113 -11.95 2.45 -0.36
C GLN A 113 -11.05 1.46 0.39
N MET A 114 -9.73 1.71 0.32
CA MET A 114 -8.73 0.98 1.09
C MET A 114 -7.79 1.95 1.80
N VAL A 115 -7.24 1.53 2.93
CA VAL A 115 -6.15 2.22 3.59
C VAL A 115 -5.01 1.26 3.86
N LEU A 116 -3.80 1.64 3.43
CA LEU A 116 -2.57 0.94 3.71
C LEU A 116 -1.90 1.61 4.91
N ILE A 117 -1.62 0.84 5.95
CA ILE A 117 -1.09 1.31 7.23
C ILE A 117 0.25 0.63 7.47
N SER A 118 1.31 1.42 7.69
CA SER A 118 2.64 0.88 7.98
C SER A 118 2.71 0.19 9.34
N GLN A 119 3.70 -0.68 9.51
CA GLN A 119 4.03 -1.28 10.79
C GLN A 119 4.16 -0.20 11.89
N ASN A 120 3.71 -0.54 13.09
CA ASN A 120 3.79 0.33 14.28
C ASN A 120 3.11 1.71 14.14
N ALA A 121 2.26 1.93 13.12
CA ALA A 121 1.45 3.13 13.02
C ALA A 121 0.31 3.07 14.05
N PRO A 122 0.24 4.02 15.00
CA PRO A 122 -0.83 4.02 16.00
C PRO A 122 -2.16 4.37 15.33
N HIS A 123 -3.13 3.48 15.48
CA HIS A 123 -4.45 3.64 14.90
C HIS A 123 -5.56 3.07 15.77
N SER A 124 -6.77 3.53 15.54
CA SER A 124 -7.98 3.10 16.23
C SER A 124 -9.17 3.15 15.29
N VAL A 125 -10.19 2.33 15.59
CA VAL A 125 -11.42 2.27 14.77
C VAL A 125 -12.61 2.51 15.66
N LYS A 126 -13.50 3.44 15.26
CA LYS A 126 -14.77 3.65 15.95
C LYS A 126 -15.71 2.49 15.69
N ARG A 127 -16.64 2.30 16.62
CA ARG A 127 -17.68 1.28 16.53
C ARG A 127 -18.33 1.25 15.15
N CYS A 128 -18.27 0.08 14.53
CA CYS A 128 -18.94 -0.21 13.26
C CYS A 128 -20.39 -0.67 13.51
N SER A 129 -21.28 -0.33 12.58
CA SER A 129 -22.70 -0.70 12.58
C SER A 129 -22.91 -2.04 11.86
N GLU A 130 -24.14 -2.51 11.82
CA GLU A 130 -24.56 -3.78 11.20
C GLU A 130 -24.08 -3.94 9.73
N ASN A 131 -24.15 -2.87 8.95
CA ASN A 131 -23.80 -2.89 7.53
C ASN A 131 -22.34 -2.51 7.23
N ASP A 132 -21.56 -2.16 8.26
CA ASP A 132 -20.17 -1.77 8.11
C ASP A 132 -19.28 -3.02 8.20
N ILE A 133 -18.70 -3.42 7.08
CA ILE A 133 -17.82 -4.59 7.01
C ILE A 133 -16.44 -4.13 6.54
N ILE A 134 -15.45 -4.39 7.37
CA ILE A 134 -14.05 -4.09 7.12
C ILE A 134 -13.29 -5.41 7.06
N ILE A 135 -12.45 -5.55 6.04
CA ILE A 135 -11.56 -6.70 5.86
C ILE A 135 -10.12 -6.19 5.93
N ASN A 136 -9.36 -6.69 6.88
CA ASN A 136 -7.95 -6.36 7.06
C ASN A 136 -7.09 -7.47 6.45
N PHE A 137 -6.25 -7.11 5.48
CA PHE A 137 -5.17 -7.94 4.98
C PHE A 137 -3.92 -7.61 5.80
N LEU A 138 -3.44 -8.55 6.57
CA LEU A 138 -2.26 -8.40 7.43
C LEU A 138 -1.09 -9.10 6.76
N LEU A 139 -0.07 -8.35 6.41
CA LEU A 139 1.06 -8.81 5.60
C LEU A 139 2.33 -8.84 6.43
N THR A 140 3.07 -9.94 6.37
CA THR A 140 4.38 -10.03 7.00
C THR A 140 5.47 -9.50 6.07
N ARG A 141 6.64 -9.26 6.63
CA ARG A 141 7.85 -8.94 5.88
C ARG A 141 8.25 -10.06 4.92
N GLU A 142 8.04 -11.32 5.32
CA GLU A 142 8.35 -12.51 4.52
C GLU A 142 7.44 -12.61 3.30
N TYR A 143 6.20 -12.14 3.37
CA TYR A 143 5.29 -12.08 2.21
C TYR A 143 5.76 -11.04 1.19
N LEU A 144 6.19 -9.88 1.67
CA LEU A 144 6.68 -8.77 0.85
C LEU A 144 8.20 -8.94 0.58
N ASN A 145 8.59 -10.06 0.03
CA ASN A 145 9.98 -10.42 -0.27
C ASN A 145 10.41 -9.94 -1.68
N GLY A 146 11.68 -10.22 -2.03
CA GLY A 146 12.24 -9.85 -3.32
C GLY A 146 11.42 -10.32 -4.52
N THR A 147 10.88 -11.55 -4.48
CA THR A 147 10.05 -12.12 -5.56
C THR A 147 8.75 -11.34 -5.75
N PHE A 148 8.14 -10.82 -4.68
CA PHE A 148 6.97 -9.95 -4.78
C PHE A 148 7.34 -8.64 -5.47
N PHE A 149 8.44 -8.00 -5.07
CA PHE A 149 8.88 -6.74 -5.65
C PHE A 149 9.41 -6.87 -7.08
N GLU A 150 9.98 -8.02 -7.47
CA GLU A 150 10.38 -8.31 -8.85
C GLU A 150 9.20 -8.31 -9.83
N ARG A 151 8.01 -8.65 -9.37
CA ARG A 151 6.77 -8.61 -10.18
C ARG A 151 6.23 -7.19 -10.36
N LEU A 152 6.58 -6.28 -9.47
CA LEU A 152 6.22 -4.86 -9.56
C LEU A 152 7.36 -4.14 -10.27
N SER A 153 7.06 -3.19 -11.15
CA SER A 153 8.13 -2.38 -11.78
C SER A 153 8.91 -1.67 -10.66
N GLN A 154 10.22 -1.90 -10.60
CA GLN A 154 11.08 -1.59 -9.45
C GLN A 154 11.22 -0.10 -9.08
N ASP A 155 10.79 0.81 -9.91
CA ASP A 155 11.03 2.26 -9.76
C ASP A 155 9.73 3.05 -9.54
N ASN A 156 8.80 2.56 -8.70
CA ASN A 156 7.60 3.34 -8.37
C ASN A 156 7.48 3.61 -6.87
N TYR A 157 6.79 4.69 -6.55
CA TYR A 157 6.59 5.18 -5.19
C TYR A 157 6.02 4.14 -4.21
N LEU A 158 5.00 3.39 -4.61
CA LEU A 158 4.39 2.39 -3.72
C LEU A 158 5.35 1.25 -3.38
N THR A 159 6.22 0.85 -4.31
CA THR A 159 7.29 -0.11 -4.02
C THR A 159 8.21 0.43 -2.94
N HIS A 160 8.61 1.70 -3.01
CA HIS A 160 9.38 2.37 -1.96
C HIS A 160 8.61 2.45 -0.64
N PHE A 161 7.31 2.81 -0.70
CA PHE A 161 6.47 2.81 0.51
C PHE A 161 6.41 1.43 1.17
N PHE A 162 6.20 0.35 0.40
CA PHE A 162 6.20 -1.01 0.93
C PHE A 162 7.55 -1.37 1.57
N ILE A 163 8.66 -1.03 0.90
CA ILE A 163 10.01 -1.30 1.42
C ILE A 163 10.26 -0.52 2.73
N GLU A 164 9.88 0.75 2.78
CA GLU A 164 10.05 1.58 3.96
C GLU A 164 9.08 1.22 5.09
N ALA A 165 7.84 0.89 4.75
CA ALA A 165 6.85 0.41 5.73
C ALA A 165 7.28 -0.89 6.43
N LEU A 166 8.18 -1.64 5.81
CA LEU A 166 8.83 -2.84 6.38
C LEU A 166 10.13 -2.53 7.12
N ASN A 167 10.70 -1.34 6.99
CA ASN A 167 11.90 -0.94 7.69
C ASN A 167 11.52 -0.36 9.06
N THR A 168 11.79 -1.09 10.10
CA THR A 168 11.40 -0.87 11.49
C THR A 168 12.01 0.34 12.20
N THR A 169 12.58 1.31 11.52
CA THR A 169 13.02 2.55 12.18
C THR A 169 11.81 3.43 12.46
N MET A 170 11.39 3.38 13.68
CA MET A 170 10.12 3.81 14.28
C MET A 170 9.74 5.30 14.20
N GLN A 171 10.38 6.14 13.45
CA GLN A 171 10.12 7.59 13.60
C GLN A 171 9.01 8.15 12.69
N GLU A 172 8.56 7.39 11.69
CA GLU A 172 7.56 7.89 10.74
C GLU A 172 6.53 6.81 10.37
N SER A 173 5.56 6.61 11.26
CA SER A 173 4.41 5.78 10.94
C SER A 173 3.59 6.41 9.82
N ARG A 174 3.34 5.65 8.73
CA ARG A 174 2.76 6.15 7.48
C ARG A 174 1.46 5.43 7.14
N TYR A 175 0.61 6.08 6.37
CA TYR A 175 -0.57 5.46 5.79
C TYR A 175 -0.93 6.13 4.47
N ILE A 176 -1.61 5.38 3.60
CA ILE A 176 -2.14 5.88 2.32
C ILE A 176 -3.58 5.45 2.19
N VAL A 177 -4.47 6.39 1.91
CA VAL A 177 -5.89 6.12 1.65
C VAL A 177 -6.14 6.12 0.15
N PHE A 178 -6.58 4.99 -0.39
CA PHE A 178 -6.97 4.83 -1.80
C PHE A 178 -8.47 5.09 -1.93
N SER A 179 -8.82 6.06 -2.79
CA SER A 179 -10.19 6.52 -3.01
C SER A 179 -10.55 6.47 -4.50
N PRO A 180 -10.75 5.26 -5.07
CA PRO A 180 -11.11 5.11 -6.46
C PRO A 180 -12.49 5.70 -6.76
N GLU A 181 -12.73 6.06 -8.03
CA GLU A 181 -14.06 6.46 -8.48
C GLU A 181 -15.06 5.30 -8.36
N GLN A 182 -16.27 5.59 -7.84
CA GLN A 182 -17.25 4.55 -7.55
C GLN A 182 -17.79 3.83 -8.80
N LYS A 183 -17.78 4.47 -9.98
CA LYS A 183 -18.36 3.90 -11.22
C LYS A 183 -17.53 2.76 -11.84
N GLN A 184 -16.22 2.70 -11.58
CA GLN A 184 -15.32 1.65 -12.07
C GLN A 184 -14.26 1.36 -11.00
N ASN A 185 -14.67 0.75 -9.92
CA ASN A 185 -13.78 0.44 -8.81
C ASN A 185 -13.11 -0.93 -8.99
N ARG A 186 -12.12 -0.97 -9.89
CA ARG A 186 -11.32 -2.17 -10.16
C ARG A 186 -10.61 -2.70 -8.92
N LEU A 187 -10.20 -1.81 -8.00
CA LEU A 187 -9.58 -2.22 -6.74
C LEU A 187 -10.53 -3.07 -5.89
N ALA A 188 -11.79 -2.65 -5.77
CA ALA A 188 -12.82 -3.41 -5.07
C ALA A 188 -13.14 -4.74 -5.77
N ASP A 189 -13.20 -4.76 -7.10
CA ASP A 189 -13.46 -5.99 -7.87
C ASP A 189 -12.36 -7.04 -7.64
N LEU A 190 -11.09 -6.62 -7.66
CA LEU A 190 -9.95 -7.49 -7.40
C LEU A 190 -9.94 -8.00 -5.95
N ALA A 191 -10.23 -7.13 -4.98
CA ALA A 191 -10.34 -7.54 -3.58
C ALA A 191 -11.49 -8.55 -3.35
N ASN A 192 -12.63 -8.34 -4.00
CA ASN A 192 -13.77 -9.26 -3.92
C ASN A 192 -13.43 -10.63 -4.53
N GLN A 193 -12.72 -10.67 -5.66
CA GLN A 193 -12.22 -11.93 -6.24
C GLN A 193 -11.25 -12.63 -5.30
N PHE A 194 -10.33 -11.87 -4.69
CA PHE A 194 -9.42 -12.40 -3.67
C PHE A 194 -10.19 -13.05 -2.51
N LEU A 195 -11.19 -12.36 -1.96
CA LEU A 195 -11.99 -12.86 -0.84
C LEU A 195 -12.82 -14.09 -1.22
N CYS A 196 -13.36 -14.16 -2.45
CA CYS A 196 -14.07 -15.34 -2.94
C CYS A 196 -13.15 -16.57 -2.97
N GLU A 197 -11.92 -16.45 -3.46
CA GLU A 197 -10.94 -17.53 -3.50
C GLU A 197 -10.43 -17.86 -2.09
N PHE A 198 -10.20 -16.85 -1.25
CA PHE A 198 -9.72 -17.03 0.12
C PHE A 198 -10.71 -17.82 0.99
N TYR A 199 -12.00 -17.50 0.94
CA TYR A 199 -13.03 -18.18 1.74
C TYR A 199 -13.56 -19.47 1.14
N SER A 200 -13.27 -19.77 -0.13
CA SER A 200 -13.65 -21.03 -0.79
C SER A 200 -12.52 -21.52 -1.70
N PRO A 201 -11.40 -21.94 -1.10
CA PRO A 201 -10.18 -22.18 -1.85
C PRO A 201 -10.25 -23.43 -2.73
N SER A 202 -9.58 -23.31 -3.87
CA SER A 202 -9.31 -24.38 -4.83
C SER A 202 -7.92 -25.01 -4.57
N VAL A 203 -7.59 -26.05 -5.34
CA VAL A 203 -6.25 -26.68 -5.28
C VAL A 203 -5.13 -25.70 -5.68
N THR A 204 -5.46 -24.69 -6.49
CA THR A 204 -4.51 -23.70 -7.01
C THR A 204 -4.62 -22.34 -6.32
N SER A 205 -5.30 -22.25 -5.19
CA SER A 205 -5.56 -20.97 -4.49
C SER A 205 -4.29 -20.18 -4.16
N GLY A 206 -3.18 -20.85 -3.85
CA GLY A 206 -1.94 -20.17 -3.53
C GLY A 206 -1.47 -19.23 -4.63
N PRO A 207 -1.05 -19.75 -5.78
CA PRO A 207 -0.63 -18.93 -6.91
C PRO A 207 -1.71 -17.96 -7.39
N PHE A 208 -2.99 -18.30 -7.22
CA PHE A 208 -4.11 -17.45 -7.61
C PHE A 208 -4.23 -16.21 -6.68
N LEU A 209 -4.16 -16.42 -5.37
CA LEU A 209 -4.18 -15.35 -4.37
C LEU A 209 -2.97 -14.43 -4.51
N ASP A 210 -1.77 -14.98 -4.75
CA ASP A 210 -0.56 -14.19 -5.01
C ASP A 210 -0.70 -13.31 -6.26
N SER A 211 -1.32 -13.86 -7.32
CA SER A 211 -1.57 -13.11 -8.55
C SER A 211 -2.59 -12.00 -8.34
N LEU A 212 -3.68 -12.28 -7.63
CA LEU A 212 -4.70 -11.28 -7.30
C LEU A 212 -4.13 -10.17 -6.40
N PHE A 213 -3.29 -10.53 -5.42
CA PHE A 213 -2.66 -9.53 -4.56
C PHE A 213 -1.67 -8.66 -5.35
N THR A 214 -0.93 -9.25 -6.30
CA THR A 214 -0.09 -8.50 -7.24
C THR A 214 -0.94 -7.52 -8.07
N LEU A 215 -2.09 -7.95 -8.58
CA LEU A 215 -3.00 -7.06 -9.34
C LEU A 215 -3.60 -5.95 -8.46
N ILE A 216 -3.98 -6.25 -7.21
CA ILE A 216 -4.42 -5.24 -6.22
C ILE A 216 -3.32 -4.20 -6.04
N THR A 217 -2.08 -4.63 -5.86
CA THR A 217 -0.94 -3.71 -5.68
C THR A 217 -0.69 -2.87 -6.94
N CYS A 218 -0.76 -3.46 -8.14
CA CYS A 218 -0.67 -2.73 -9.40
C CYS A 218 -1.76 -1.66 -9.51
N GLU A 219 -2.99 -1.99 -9.11
CA GLU A 219 -4.09 -1.02 -9.14
C GLU A 219 -3.90 0.10 -8.11
N MET A 220 -3.39 -0.21 -6.93
CA MET A 220 -3.01 0.80 -5.94
C MET A 220 -1.93 1.76 -6.49
N ILE A 221 -0.95 1.24 -7.24
CA ILE A 221 0.06 2.04 -7.96
C ILE A 221 -0.62 2.98 -8.97
N ASN A 222 -1.55 2.45 -9.77
CA ASN A 222 -2.29 3.25 -10.76
C ASN A 222 -3.09 4.37 -10.10
N LEU A 223 -3.84 4.05 -9.03
CA LEU A 223 -4.63 5.05 -8.28
C LEU A 223 -3.73 6.13 -7.69
N PHE A 224 -2.58 5.74 -7.17
CA PHE A 224 -1.59 6.68 -6.66
C PHE A 224 -1.08 7.61 -7.78
N GLN A 225 -0.71 7.06 -8.94
CA GLN A 225 -0.23 7.83 -10.08
C GLN A 225 -1.28 8.80 -10.63
N HIS A 226 -2.57 8.45 -10.57
CA HIS A 226 -3.66 9.31 -11.02
C HIS A 226 -4.21 10.28 -9.97
N GLY A 227 -3.60 10.35 -8.79
CA GLY A 227 -4.01 11.25 -7.73
C GLY A 227 -5.31 10.85 -7.00
N MET A 228 -5.73 9.61 -7.15
CA MET A 228 -6.91 9.05 -6.48
C MET A 228 -6.57 8.52 -5.09
N VAL A 229 -5.76 9.26 -4.36
CA VAL A 229 -5.40 8.98 -2.97
C VAL A 229 -5.74 10.18 -2.11
N LEU A 230 -6.37 9.92 -0.98
CA LEU A 230 -6.52 10.90 0.09
C LEU A 230 -5.34 10.67 1.03
N ASP A 231 -4.32 11.50 0.89
CA ASP A 231 -3.17 11.44 1.75
C ASP A 231 -3.31 12.46 2.87
N HIS A 232 -3.27 11.97 4.10
CA HIS A 232 -3.30 12.77 5.31
C HIS A 232 -2.15 12.45 6.27
N SER A 233 -1.27 11.50 5.96
CA SER A 233 0.05 11.57 6.56
C SER A 233 0.68 12.86 6.04
N SER A 234 1.61 13.44 6.76
CA SER A 234 2.60 14.28 6.12
C SER A 234 3.20 13.41 5.01
N VAL A 235 2.62 13.48 3.78
CA VAL A 235 3.33 13.00 2.60
C VAL A 235 4.65 13.68 2.75
N ASP A 236 5.67 12.92 3.08
CA ASP A 236 6.98 13.49 3.06
C ASP A 236 7.04 14.19 1.73
N GLN A 237 7.28 15.47 1.76
CA GLN A 237 7.37 16.33 0.58
C GLN A 237 8.26 15.67 -0.49
N ILE A 238 9.07 14.68 -0.07
CA ILE A 238 9.88 13.84 -0.96
C ILE A 238 9.02 13.10 -1.98
N TYR A 239 7.86 12.61 -1.63
CA TYR A 239 7.06 11.79 -2.55
C TYR A 239 6.32 12.61 -3.59
N THR A 240 5.84 13.77 -3.20
CA THR A 240 5.30 14.73 -4.18
C THR A 240 6.39 15.20 -5.13
N ILE A 241 7.62 15.33 -4.64
CA ILE A 241 8.81 15.64 -5.43
C ILE A 241 9.16 14.49 -6.39
N LEU A 242 9.22 13.25 -5.88
CA LEU A 242 9.50 12.07 -6.72
C LEU A 242 8.45 11.88 -7.80
N ARG A 243 7.17 12.02 -7.46
CA ARG A 243 6.06 11.98 -8.41
C ARG A 243 6.16 13.09 -9.46
N TYR A 244 6.50 14.31 -9.06
CA TYR A 244 6.73 15.40 -9.99
C TYR A 244 7.86 15.05 -10.98
N ILE A 245 8.95 14.47 -10.50
CA ILE A 245 10.06 14.01 -11.34
C ILE A 245 9.59 12.89 -12.28
N GLU A 246 8.82 11.91 -11.78
CA GLU A 246 8.28 10.81 -12.60
C GLU A 246 7.36 11.28 -13.72
N THR A 247 6.59 12.34 -13.48
CA THR A 247 5.63 12.87 -14.45
C THR A 247 6.30 13.85 -15.44
N ASN A 248 7.30 14.60 -14.97
CA ASN A 248 7.93 15.70 -15.71
C ASN A 248 9.39 15.41 -16.11
N PHE A 249 9.80 14.14 -16.08
CA PHE A 249 11.21 13.71 -16.26
C PHE A 249 11.88 14.27 -17.51
N ALA A 250 11.14 14.49 -18.59
CA ALA A 250 11.69 14.96 -19.85
C ALA A 250 12.26 16.39 -19.73
N ASP A 251 11.55 17.27 -19.01
CA ASP A 251 11.84 18.70 -19.01
C ASP A 251 12.22 19.25 -17.63
N CYS A 252 12.01 18.50 -16.55
CA CYS A 252 12.28 18.99 -15.21
C CYS A 252 13.78 19.20 -14.94
N THR A 253 14.07 20.28 -14.23
CA THR A 253 15.40 20.62 -13.69
C THR A 253 15.31 20.77 -12.18
N LEU A 254 16.44 20.72 -11.48
CA LEU A 254 16.46 20.97 -10.03
C LEU A 254 15.85 22.33 -9.70
N SER A 255 16.12 23.35 -10.51
CA SER A 255 15.60 24.71 -10.31
C SER A 255 14.10 24.79 -10.51
N SER A 256 13.57 24.25 -11.65
CA SER A 256 12.13 24.25 -11.91
C SER A 256 11.34 23.42 -10.91
N THR A 257 11.92 22.30 -10.47
CA THR A 257 11.30 21.47 -9.42
C THR A 257 11.28 22.20 -8.08
N ALA A 258 12.38 22.87 -7.71
CA ALA A 258 12.45 23.63 -6.47
C ALA A 258 11.46 24.81 -6.47
N GLU A 259 11.32 25.52 -7.60
CA GLU A 259 10.34 26.58 -7.78
C GLU A 259 8.90 26.05 -7.62
N PHE A 260 8.58 24.92 -8.27
CA PHE A 260 7.25 24.31 -8.16
C PHE A 260 6.86 23.97 -6.71
N PHE A 261 7.83 23.51 -5.90
CA PHE A 261 7.60 23.17 -4.50
C PHE A 261 7.86 24.34 -3.52
N ASN A 262 8.11 25.55 -4.02
CA ASN A 262 8.48 26.71 -3.20
C ASN A 262 9.68 26.45 -2.29
N MET A 263 10.69 25.74 -2.81
CA MET A 263 11.92 25.40 -2.11
C MET A 263 13.13 26.09 -2.72
N HIS A 264 14.17 26.28 -1.91
CA HIS A 264 15.47 26.63 -2.46
C HIS A 264 16.14 25.40 -3.10
N PRO A 265 16.77 25.48 -4.31
CA PRO A 265 17.39 24.32 -4.99
C PRO A 265 18.38 23.52 -4.14
N ASN A 266 19.20 24.19 -3.34
CA ASN A 266 20.14 23.53 -2.45
C ASN A 266 19.44 22.73 -1.35
N TYR A 267 18.35 23.27 -0.80
CA TYR A 267 17.54 22.56 0.18
C TYR A 267 16.86 21.35 -0.45
N LEU A 268 16.24 21.50 -1.62
CA LEU A 268 15.63 20.38 -2.36
C LEU A 268 16.65 19.27 -2.65
N SER A 269 17.86 19.62 -3.11
CA SER A 269 18.92 18.64 -3.39
C SER A 269 19.35 17.87 -2.14
N ALA A 270 19.55 18.57 -1.02
CA ALA A 270 19.89 17.95 0.26
C ALA A 270 18.74 17.08 0.80
N TYR A 271 17.52 17.57 0.70
CA TYR A 271 16.29 16.88 1.12
C TYR A 271 16.10 15.56 0.35
N ILE A 272 16.21 15.61 -0.99
CA ILE A 272 16.14 14.40 -1.83
C ILE A 272 17.21 13.39 -1.41
N ARG A 273 18.48 13.84 -1.27
CA ARG A 273 19.57 12.93 -0.92
C ARG A 273 19.40 12.30 0.46
N GLN A 274 18.88 13.06 1.42
CA GLN A 274 18.59 12.57 2.77
C GLN A 274 17.53 11.46 2.76
N HIS A 275 16.46 11.60 1.94
CA HIS A 275 15.31 10.70 1.95
C HIS A 275 15.41 9.54 0.96
N THR A 276 16.23 9.66 -0.11
CA THR A 276 16.35 8.64 -1.16
C THR A 276 17.73 7.98 -1.23
N GLY A 277 18.71 8.54 -0.55
CA GLY A 277 20.13 8.13 -0.66
C GLY A 277 20.78 8.50 -2.00
N THR A 278 20.03 9.07 -2.97
CA THR A 278 20.49 9.39 -4.33
C THR A 278 20.39 10.89 -4.62
N THR A 279 21.07 11.35 -5.65
CA THR A 279 21.00 12.76 -6.07
C THR A 279 19.78 13.00 -6.99
N TYR A 280 19.29 14.24 -7.06
CA TYR A 280 18.26 14.66 -8.01
C TYR A 280 18.59 14.25 -9.45
N LYS A 281 19.86 14.46 -9.87
CA LYS A 281 20.33 14.11 -11.21
C LYS A 281 20.22 12.61 -11.48
N GLU A 282 20.59 11.77 -10.53
CA GLU A 282 20.50 10.32 -10.64
C GLU A 282 19.05 9.85 -10.73
N LEU A 283 18.14 10.45 -9.95
CA LEU A 283 16.71 10.14 -10.03
C LEU A 283 16.14 10.45 -11.42
N VAL A 284 16.38 11.67 -11.92
CA VAL A 284 15.91 12.06 -13.26
C VAL A 284 16.53 11.18 -14.35
N GLN A 285 17.83 10.88 -14.27
CA GLN A 285 18.49 9.99 -15.24
C GLN A 285 17.90 8.58 -15.22
N THR A 286 17.64 8.05 -14.02
CA THR A 286 17.04 6.71 -13.87
C THR A 286 15.67 6.68 -14.51
N GLN A 287 14.84 7.69 -14.26
CA GLN A 287 13.50 7.78 -14.82
C GLN A 287 13.53 7.91 -16.35
N ARG A 288 14.38 8.77 -16.90
CA ARG A 288 14.58 8.92 -18.37
C ARG A 288 14.98 7.62 -19.04
N LEU A 289 15.95 6.90 -18.47
CA LEU A 289 16.42 5.62 -19.02
C LEU A 289 15.35 4.52 -18.90
N SER A 290 14.58 4.49 -17.82
CA SER A 290 13.44 3.57 -17.66
C SER A 290 12.38 3.81 -18.72
N GLN A 291 11.98 5.06 -18.96
CA GLN A 291 11.03 5.41 -20.02
C GLN A 291 11.57 5.12 -21.43
N ALA A 292 12.87 5.38 -21.66
CA ALA A 292 13.50 5.01 -22.93
C ALA A 292 13.40 3.49 -23.20
N THR A 293 13.62 2.66 -22.18
CA THR A 293 13.48 1.20 -22.31
C THR A 293 12.06 0.78 -22.66
N LYS A 294 11.04 1.45 -22.08
CA LYS A 294 9.63 1.20 -22.45
C LYS A 294 9.37 1.57 -23.91
N LEU A 295 9.81 2.75 -24.35
CA LEU A 295 9.62 3.21 -25.72
C LEU A 295 10.34 2.31 -26.75
N LEU A 296 11.57 1.85 -26.45
CA LEU A 296 12.31 0.90 -27.28
C LEU A 296 11.58 -0.42 -27.48
N ARG A 297 10.83 -0.88 -26.48
CA ARG A 297 10.07 -2.16 -26.55
C ARG A 297 8.68 -2.03 -27.16
N SER A 298 8.06 -0.87 -27.04
CA SER A 298 6.64 -0.68 -27.37
C SER A 298 6.38 0.17 -28.62
N THR A 299 7.41 0.77 -29.21
CA THR A 299 7.25 1.68 -30.36
C THR A 299 8.27 1.37 -31.47
N ALA A 300 8.01 1.87 -32.67
CA ALA A 300 8.93 1.83 -33.81
C ALA A 300 9.74 3.13 -33.97
N LEU A 301 9.81 3.97 -32.92
CA LEU A 301 10.57 5.22 -32.94
C LEU A 301 12.07 4.94 -33.09
N SER A 302 12.78 5.82 -33.78
CA SER A 302 14.22 5.74 -33.86
C SER A 302 14.84 6.01 -32.46
N THR A 303 16.02 5.45 -32.21
CA THR A 303 16.74 5.69 -30.96
C THR A 303 17.03 7.18 -30.71
N ASN A 304 17.21 7.95 -31.81
CA ASN A 304 17.38 9.40 -31.72
C ASN A 304 16.11 10.09 -31.24
N ASP A 305 14.94 9.71 -31.80
CA ASP A 305 13.65 10.27 -31.41
C ASP A 305 13.33 9.89 -29.96
N ILE A 306 13.63 8.66 -29.55
CA ILE A 306 13.47 8.20 -28.16
C ILE A 306 14.36 9.02 -27.22
N SER A 307 15.63 9.26 -27.60
CA SER A 307 16.55 10.09 -26.82
C SER A 307 15.96 11.49 -26.56
N LEU A 308 15.43 12.12 -27.62
CA LEU A 308 14.78 13.44 -27.52
C LEU A 308 13.50 13.39 -26.67
N ALA A 309 12.65 12.39 -26.91
CA ALA A 309 11.37 12.22 -26.18
C ALA A 309 11.56 12.03 -24.67
N VAL A 310 12.68 11.43 -24.27
CA VAL A 310 12.98 11.26 -22.84
C VAL A 310 13.84 12.39 -22.25
N GLY A 311 14.04 13.48 -23.00
CA GLY A 311 14.67 14.71 -22.50
C GLY A 311 16.19 14.80 -22.65
N TYR A 312 16.81 14.01 -23.55
CA TYR A 312 18.22 14.15 -23.87
C TYR A 312 18.40 14.88 -25.19
N GLN A 313 18.98 16.08 -25.16
CA GLN A 313 19.32 16.82 -26.36
C GLN A 313 20.59 16.26 -27.05
N ASN A 314 21.49 15.64 -26.28
CA ASN A 314 22.70 15.00 -26.78
C ASN A 314 22.55 13.48 -26.80
N THR A 315 22.30 12.93 -27.99
CA THR A 315 22.10 11.49 -28.18
C THR A 315 23.34 10.66 -27.83
N SER A 316 24.55 11.16 -28.10
CA SER A 316 25.78 10.43 -27.73
C SER A 316 25.90 10.26 -26.22
N PHE A 317 25.53 11.27 -25.44
CA PHE A 317 25.49 11.19 -23.98
C PHE A 317 24.42 10.19 -23.50
N PHE A 318 23.24 10.17 -24.15
CA PHE A 318 22.22 9.17 -23.86
C PHE A 318 22.73 7.74 -24.09
N PHE A 319 23.39 7.47 -25.22
CA PHE A 319 23.97 6.14 -25.51
C PHE A 319 24.98 5.70 -24.43
N GLN A 320 25.86 6.61 -24.01
CA GLN A 320 26.84 6.32 -22.96
C GLN A 320 26.15 5.95 -21.62
N LEU A 321 25.14 6.72 -21.20
CA LEU A 321 24.38 6.46 -19.97
C LEU A 321 23.61 5.15 -20.05
N PHE A 322 22.96 4.89 -21.20
CA PHE A 322 22.18 3.68 -21.42
C PHE A 322 23.09 2.43 -21.33
N ARG A 323 24.22 2.47 -22.05
CA ARG A 323 25.22 1.39 -22.00
C ARG A 323 25.80 1.19 -20.59
N LYS A 324 26.06 2.28 -19.88
CA LYS A 324 26.55 2.21 -18.49
C LYS A 324 25.55 1.52 -17.57
N LYS A 325 24.24 1.78 -17.75
CA LYS A 325 23.18 1.25 -16.88
C LYS A 325 22.80 -0.19 -17.25
N TYR A 326 22.68 -0.50 -18.54
CA TYR A 326 22.13 -1.78 -19.02
C TYR A 326 23.14 -2.73 -19.66
N GLY A 327 24.40 -2.32 -19.83
CA GLY A 327 25.46 -3.12 -20.42
C GLY A 327 25.42 -3.26 -21.95
N CYS A 328 24.37 -2.72 -22.61
CA CYS A 328 24.16 -2.77 -24.06
C CYS A 328 23.78 -1.40 -24.61
N THR A 329 23.81 -1.25 -25.93
CA THR A 329 23.29 -0.05 -26.61
C THR A 329 21.76 -0.09 -26.67
N PRO A 330 21.10 1.09 -26.72
CA PRO A 330 19.64 1.18 -26.84
C PRO A 330 19.14 0.67 -28.18
#